data_3c6efc36876177fbe3ada65b80398434
#
_entry.id   3c6efc36876177fbe3ada65b80398434
#
_cell.length_a   1.000
_cell.length_b   1.000
_cell.length_c   1.000
_cell.angle_alpha   90.00
_cell.angle_beta   90.00
_cell.angle_gamma   90.00
#
_symmetry.space_group_name_H-M   'P 1'
#
loop_
_entity.id
_entity.type
_entity.pdbx_description
1 polymer ?
#
loop_
_entity_poly.entity_id
_entity_poly.type
_entity_poly.pdbx_seq_one_letter_code
_entity_poly.pdbx_strand_id
1 'polypeptide(L)'
;MAGKTAYSQKELDELRERLLAEQVELQEQLATIEEQSFATSQSDISGEVSFDEENADAGTFTFERERDLSIENNVRDLMGKIDRALARMDDGTYGICSRCGKPIEKARLKALPYADLCIKDAQAQSRR
;
A
#
# COMPACT_ATOMS: atom_id res chain seq x y z
N MET A 1 5.45 1.36 27.50
CA MET A 1 5.15 0.04 26.96
C MET A 1 3.89 0.06 26.13
N ALA A 2 3.98 -0.48 24.94
CA ALA A 2 2.79 -0.67 24.11
C ALA A 2 1.84 -1.65 24.81
N GLY A 3 0.54 -1.37 24.78
CA GLY A 3 -0.45 -2.28 25.34
C GLY A 3 -0.49 -3.60 24.59
N LYS A 4 -1.13 -4.59 25.19
CA LYS A 4 -1.33 -5.86 24.54
C LYS A 4 -2.58 -5.78 23.64
N THR A 5 -2.55 -6.53 22.55
CA THR A 5 -3.70 -6.59 21.66
C THR A 5 -4.95 -7.07 22.42
N ALA A 6 -6.08 -6.45 22.11
CA ALA A 6 -7.38 -6.85 22.65
C ALA A 6 -8.04 -7.98 21.83
N TYR A 7 -7.41 -8.40 20.76
CA TYR A 7 -7.95 -9.39 19.84
C TYR A 7 -7.66 -10.81 20.31
N SER A 8 -8.65 -11.69 20.15
CA SER A 8 -8.43 -13.12 20.38
C SER A 8 -7.57 -13.71 19.27
N GLN A 9 -7.01 -14.89 19.52
CA GLN A 9 -6.20 -15.57 18.51
C GLN A 9 -7.02 -15.85 17.24
N LYS A 10 -8.29 -16.20 17.40
CA LYS A 10 -9.17 -16.43 16.26
C LYS A 10 -9.36 -15.17 15.42
N GLU A 11 -9.60 -14.05 16.08
CA GLU A 11 -9.75 -12.76 15.39
C GLU A 11 -8.46 -12.37 14.68
N LEU A 12 -7.32 -12.58 15.31
CA LEU A 12 -6.01 -12.31 14.69
C LEU A 12 -5.78 -13.20 13.48
N ASP A 13 -6.15 -14.48 13.57
CA ASP A 13 -5.98 -15.41 12.46
C ASP A 13 -6.83 -15.00 11.25
N GLU A 14 -8.07 -14.59 11.48
CA GLU A 14 -8.95 -14.10 10.41
C GLU A 14 -8.40 -12.84 9.75
N LEU A 15 -7.92 -11.90 10.55
CA LEU A 15 -7.33 -10.68 10.03
C LEU A 15 -6.01 -10.94 9.31
N ARG A 16 -5.23 -11.89 9.80
CA ARG A 16 -3.98 -12.30 9.16
C ARG A 16 -4.24 -12.88 7.78
N GLU A 17 -5.22 -13.77 7.65
CA GLU A 17 -5.59 -14.32 6.35
C GLU A 17 -6.00 -13.23 5.38
N ARG A 18 -6.77 -12.27 5.84
CA ARG A 18 -7.20 -11.15 5.03
C ARG A 18 -6.01 -10.29 4.56
N LEU A 19 -5.08 -10.01 5.48
CA LEU A 19 -3.88 -9.24 5.14
C LEU A 19 -2.99 -9.99 4.15
N LEU A 20 -2.83 -11.29 4.32
CA LEU A 20 -2.03 -12.10 3.40
C LEU A 20 -2.66 -12.15 2.01
N ALA A 21 -3.99 -12.23 1.93
CA ALA A 21 -4.70 -12.19 0.66
C ALA A 21 -4.51 -10.84 -0.04
N GLU A 22 -4.61 -9.74 0.70
CA GLU A 22 -4.37 -8.40 0.16
C GLU A 22 -2.91 -8.24 -0.30
N GLN A 23 -1.97 -8.81 0.44
CA GLN A 23 -0.55 -8.76 0.08
C GLN A 23 -0.31 -9.44 -1.27
N VAL A 24 -0.88 -10.62 -1.49
CA VAL A 24 -0.77 -11.34 -2.76
C VAL A 24 -1.36 -10.51 -3.89
N GLU A 25 -2.54 -9.94 -3.68
CA GLU A 25 -3.21 -9.11 -4.68
C GLU A 25 -2.35 -7.90 -5.05
N LEU A 26 -1.79 -7.23 -4.06
CA LEU A 26 -0.92 -6.07 -4.30
C LEU A 26 0.37 -6.48 -5.01
N GLN A 27 0.94 -7.62 -4.69
CA GLN A 27 2.11 -8.14 -5.38
C GLN A 27 1.82 -8.39 -6.86
N GLU A 28 0.65 -8.94 -7.16
CA GLU A 28 0.21 -9.16 -8.54
C GLU A 28 0.02 -7.84 -9.30
N GLN A 29 -0.59 -6.85 -8.64
CA GLN A 29 -0.74 -5.52 -9.22
C GLN A 29 0.61 -4.89 -9.51
N LEU A 30 1.54 -4.99 -8.57
CA LEU A 30 2.88 -4.44 -8.74
C LEU A 30 3.61 -5.11 -9.89
N ALA A 31 3.54 -6.42 -9.99
CA ALA A 31 4.16 -7.17 -11.08
C ALA A 31 3.59 -6.74 -12.43
N THR A 32 2.28 -6.53 -12.52
CA THR A 32 1.63 -6.07 -13.74
C THR A 32 2.11 -4.68 -14.12
N ILE A 33 2.19 -3.76 -13.16
CA ILE A 33 2.67 -2.39 -13.39
C ILE A 33 4.12 -2.41 -13.87
N GLU A 34 4.97 -3.19 -13.22
CA GLU A 34 6.37 -3.30 -13.60
C GLU A 34 6.54 -3.89 -15.00
N GLU A 35 5.75 -4.89 -15.33
CA GLU A 35 5.76 -5.50 -16.65
C GLU A 35 5.35 -4.50 -17.73
N GLN A 36 4.30 -3.74 -17.50
CA GLN A 36 3.84 -2.71 -18.42
C GLN A 36 4.87 -1.60 -18.58
N SER A 37 5.49 -1.17 -17.49
CA SER A 37 6.54 -0.16 -17.53
C SER A 37 7.76 -0.63 -18.29
N PHE A 38 8.13 -1.89 -18.12
CA PHE A 38 9.25 -2.50 -18.83
C PHE A 38 8.96 -2.58 -20.32
N ALA A 39 7.78 -3.03 -20.70
CA ALA A 39 7.36 -3.11 -22.10
C ALA A 39 7.36 -1.73 -22.77
N THR A 40 6.87 -0.72 -22.06
CA THR A 40 6.86 0.65 -22.54
C THR A 40 8.29 1.18 -22.72
N SER A 41 9.16 0.93 -21.77
CA SER A 41 10.56 1.34 -21.85
C SER A 41 11.29 0.68 -23.01
N GLN A 42 10.99 -0.59 -23.30
CA GLN A 42 11.57 -1.29 -24.44
C GLN A 42 11.10 -0.70 -25.78
N SER A 43 9.83 -0.31 -25.85
CA SER A 43 9.30 0.34 -27.04
C SER A 43 10.00 1.68 -27.28
N ASP A 44 10.30 2.43 -26.22
CA ASP A 44 11.06 3.67 -26.31
C ASP A 44 12.49 3.45 -26.81
N ILE A 45 13.12 2.39 -26.31
CA ILE A 45 14.50 2.07 -26.66
C ILE A 45 14.61 1.62 -28.12
N SER A 46 13.59 0.98 -28.65
CA SER A 46 13.63 0.51 -30.04
C SER A 46 13.61 1.65 -31.07
N GLY A 47 13.35 2.86 -30.65
CA GLY A 47 13.48 4.06 -31.47
C GLY A 47 12.48 4.18 -32.60
N GLU A 48 11.44 3.44 -32.57
CA GLU A 48 10.41 3.45 -33.60
C GLU A 48 9.38 4.54 -33.41
N VAL A 49 9.61 5.44 -32.49
CA VAL A 49 8.67 6.52 -32.21
C VAL A 49 8.87 7.59 -33.26
N SER A 50 7.81 7.90 -33.97
CA SER A 50 7.82 8.92 -35.00
C SER A 50 7.87 10.31 -34.37
N PHE A 51 8.92 11.06 -34.64
CA PHE A 51 9.14 12.35 -34.00
C PHE A 51 8.11 13.41 -34.38
N ASP A 52 7.50 13.29 -35.53
CA ASP A 52 6.57 14.33 -36.03
C ASP A 52 5.21 14.30 -35.36
N GLU A 53 4.79 13.16 -34.84
CA GLU A 53 3.54 13.04 -34.11
C GLU A 53 3.69 13.24 -32.63
N GLU A 54 4.90 13.39 -32.18
CA GLU A 54 5.27 13.25 -30.80
C GLU A 54 5.03 14.42 -29.89
N ASN A 55 4.88 15.62 -30.42
CA ASN A 55 4.72 16.76 -29.54
C ASN A 55 3.41 16.73 -28.75
N ALA A 56 2.38 16.08 -29.31
CA ALA A 56 1.14 15.85 -28.57
C ALA A 56 1.20 14.56 -27.75
N ASP A 57 1.79 13.50 -28.32
CA ASP A 57 1.87 12.19 -27.69
C ASP A 57 2.88 12.14 -26.55
N ALA A 58 3.96 12.90 -26.62
CA ALA A 58 4.98 12.94 -25.60
C ALA A 58 4.44 13.44 -24.26
N GLY A 59 3.55 14.44 -24.29
CA GLY A 59 2.90 14.95 -23.08
C GLY A 59 2.00 13.91 -22.43
N THR A 60 1.18 13.23 -23.23
CA THR A 60 0.28 12.17 -22.75
C THR A 60 1.09 11.00 -22.19
N PHE A 61 2.15 10.62 -22.87
CA PHE A 61 3.03 9.55 -22.45
C PHE A 61 3.68 9.84 -21.09
N THR A 62 4.14 11.06 -20.90
CA THR A 62 4.73 11.50 -19.64
C THR A 62 3.72 11.46 -18.50
N PHE A 63 2.48 11.88 -18.76
CA PHE A 63 1.40 11.81 -17.77
C PHE A 63 1.08 10.39 -17.37
N GLU A 64 1.01 9.47 -18.33
CA GLU A 64 0.74 8.06 -18.06
C GLU A 64 1.85 7.46 -17.21
N ARG A 65 3.10 7.78 -17.51
CA ARG A 65 4.25 7.30 -16.77
C ARG A 65 4.26 7.82 -15.33
N GLU A 66 3.97 9.11 -15.15
CA GLU A 66 3.86 9.70 -13.82
C GLU A 66 2.74 9.06 -13.00
N ARG A 67 1.62 8.81 -13.64
CA ARG A 67 0.49 8.14 -13.01
C ARG A 67 0.85 6.71 -12.60
N ASP A 68 1.53 5.96 -13.47
CA ASP A 68 1.96 4.61 -13.18
C ASP A 68 2.95 4.57 -12.02
N LEU A 69 3.86 5.52 -11.95
CA LEU A 69 4.80 5.63 -10.83
C LEU A 69 4.09 5.96 -9.53
N SER A 70 3.07 6.81 -9.57
CA SER A 70 2.26 7.14 -8.39
C SER A 70 1.50 5.93 -7.89
N ILE A 71 0.91 5.14 -8.79
CA ILE A 71 0.20 3.92 -8.44
C ILE A 71 1.18 2.91 -7.85
N GLU A 72 2.33 2.73 -8.48
CA GLU A 72 3.37 1.83 -7.99
C GLU A 72 3.80 2.20 -6.58
N ASN A 73 4.05 3.48 -6.32
CA ASN A 73 4.43 3.96 -5.00
C ASN A 73 3.35 3.72 -3.96
N ASN A 74 2.09 3.92 -4.33
CA ASN A 74 0.96 3.64 -3.44
C ASN A 74 0.85 2.17 -3.10
N VAL A 75 1.05 1.30 -4.08
CA VAL A 75 1.03 -0.15 -3.86
C VAL A 75 2.16 -0.56 -2.92
N ARG A 76 3.36 -0.04 -3.12
CA ARG A 76 4.51 -0.32 -2.25
C ARG A 76 4.28 0.16 -0.83
N ASP A 77 3.67 1.33 -0.65
CA ASP A 77 3.32 1.86 0.67
C ASP A 77 2.32 0.95 1.39
N LEU A 78 1.29 0.51 0.69
CA LEU A 78 0.30 -0.40 1.25
C LEU A 78 0.92 -1.74 1.64
N MET A 79 1.80 -2.27 0.78
CA MET A 79 2.52 -3.51 1.09
C MET A 79 3.36 -3.36 2.35
N GLY A 80 4.04 -2.22 2.51
CA GLY A 80 4.80 -1.92 3.72
C GLY A 80 3.92 -1.85 4.96
N LYS A 81 2.74 -1.27 4.84
CA LYS A 81 1.78 -1.19 5.94
C LYS A 81 1.27 -2.59 6.34
N ILE A 82 1.01 -3.43 5.34
CA ILE A 82 0.58 -4.81 5.58
C ILE A 82 1.69 -5.60 6.29
N ASP A 83 2.93 -5.46 5.83
CA ASP A 83 4.07 -6.14 6.45
C ASP A 83 4.24 -5.73 7.91
N ARG A 84 4.10 -4.44 8.21
CA ARG A 84 4.16 -3.94 9.58
C ARG A 84 3.01 -4.47 10.44
N ALA A 85 1.81 -4.55 9.87
CA ALA A 85 0.66 -5.09 10.57
C ALA A 85 0.86 -6.57 10.92
N LEU A 86 1.39 -7.35 9.98
CA LEU A 86 1.70 -8.76 10.21
C LEU A 86 2.77 -8.93 11.30
N ALA A 87 3.80 -8.08 11.28
CA ALA A 87 4.83 -8.10 12.30
C ALA A 87 4.26 -7.76 13.68
N ARG A 88 3.32 -6.84 13.75
CA ARG A 88 2.67 -6.46 15.01
C ARG A 88 1.77 -7.58 15.55
N MET A 89 1.19 -8.38 14.68
CA MET A 89 0.45 -9.56 15.10
C MET A 89 1.38 -10.55 15.80
N ASP A 90 2.59 -10.73 15.26
CA ASP A 90 3.59 -11.60 15.86
C ASP A 90 4.11 -11.06 17.19
N ASP A 91 4.24 -9.74 17.30
CA ASP A 91 4.69 -9.06 18.53
C ASP A 91 3.61 -8.96 19.60
N GLY A 92 2.35 -9.19 19.24
CA GLY A 92 1.24 -9.00 20.16
C GLY A 92 0.82 -7.55 20.34
N THR A 93 1.25 -6.65 19.45
CA THR A 93 0.90 -5.22 19.51
C THR A 93 -0.10 -4.80 18.45
N TYR A 94 -0.65 -5.74 17.70
CA TYR A 94 -1.65 -5.44 16.68
C TYR A 94 -2.90 -4.80 17.31
N GLY A 95 -3.41 -3.76 16.65
CA GLY A 95 -4.58 -3.04 17.14
C GLY A 95 -4.29 -1.96 18.15
N ILE A 96 -3.00 -1.72 18.43
CA ILE A 96 -2.58 -0.65 19.33
C ILE A 96 -1.96 0.47 18.48
N CYS A 97 -2.43 1.71 18.70
CA CYS A 97 -1.90 2.86 17.97
C CYS A 97 -0.40 3.00 18.24
N SER A 98 0.39 3.10 17.18
CA SER A 98 1.84 3.20 17.31
C SER A 98 2.29 4.54 17.89
N ARG A 99 1.43 5.55 17.87
CA ARG A 99 1.78 6.89 18.31
C ARG A 99 1.36 7.15 19.75
N CYS A 100 0.10 6.85 20.10
CA CYS A 100 -0.42 7.15 21.42
C CYS A 100 -0.53 5.95 22.36
N GLY A 101 -0.34 4.73 21.84
CA GLY A 101 -0.39 3.52 22.64
C GLY A 101 -1.77 3.07 23.05
N LYS A 102 -2.82 3.74 22.58
CA LYS A 102 -4.20 3.38 22.88
C LYS A 102 -4.73 2.40 21.86
N PRO A 103 -5.74 1.59 22.23
CA PRO A 103 -6.34 0.68 21.25
C PRO A 103 -6.97 1.43 20.10
N ILE A 104 -6.80 0.88 18.90
CA ILE A 104 -7.48 1.38 17.70
C ILE A 104 -8.88 0.78 17.67
N GLU A 105 -9.87 1.58 17.24
CA GLU A 105 -11.26 1.12 17.17
C GLU A 105 -11.37 -0.12 16.27
N LYS A 106 -12.10 -1.13 16.71
CA LYS A 106 -12.29 -2.37 15.94
C LYS A 106 -12.95 -2.10 14.59
N ALA A 107 -13.88 -1.13 14.53
CA ALA A 107 -14.52 -0.75 13.27
C ALA A 107 -13.50 -0.24 12.25
N ARG A 108 -12.52 0.54 12.72
CA ARG A 108 -11.44 1.03 11.85
C ARG A 108 -10.57 -0.10 11.32
N LEU A 109 -10.24 -1.07 12.18
CA LEU A 109 -9.44 -2.23 11.76
C LEU A 109 -10.20 -3.18 10.85
N LYS A 110 -11.52 -3.25 10.98
CA LYS A 110 -12.35 -3.99 10.02
C LYS A 110 -12.28 -3.37 8.63
N ALA A 111 -12.30 -2.03 8.57
CA ALA A 111 -12.21 -1.32 7.29
C ALA A 111 -10.77 -1.31 6.76
N LEU A 112 -9.80 -1.10 7.65
CA LEU A 112 -8.39 -0.98 7.30
C LEU A 112 -7.57 -1.89 8.22
N PRO A 113 -7.42 -3.18 7.89
CA PRO A 113 -6.71 -4.12 8.76
C PRO A 113 -5.26 -3.77 9.00
N TYR A 114 -4.64 -3.01 8.10
CA TYR A 114 -3.25 -2.58 8.23
C TYR A 114 -3.10 -1.26 8.99
N ALA A 115 -4.17 -0.69 9.55
CA ALA A 115 -4.10 0.58 10.26
C ALA A 115 -3.22 0.45 11.50
N ASP A 116 -2.30 1.39 11.67
CA ASP A 116 -1.41 1.45 12.83
C ASP A 116 -1.62 2.69 13.68
N LEU A 117 -2.56 3.55 13.29
CA LEU A 117 -2.92 4.77 14.00
C LEU A 117 -4.41 4.78 14.31
N CYS A 118 -4.78 5.31 15.46
CA CYS A 118 -6.18 5.58 15.75
C CYS A 118 -6.67 6.73 14.87
N ILE A 119 -7.99 6.92 14.81
CA ILE A 119 -8.59 7.97 13.97
C ILE A 119 -8.01 9.33 14.28
N LYS A 120 -7.87 9.64 15.56
CA LYS A 120 -7.37 10.94 16.02
C LYS A 120 -5.95 11.21 15.52
N ASP A 121 -5.06 10.24 15.67
CA ASP A 121 -3.66 10.39 15.25
C ASP A 121 -3.52 10.35 13.73
N ALA A 122 -4.34 9.56 13.04
CA ALA A 122 -4.36 9.53 11.59
C ALA A 122 -4.81 10.89 11.02
N GLN A 123 -5.82 11.50 11.60
CA GLN A 123 -6.28 12.82 11.20
C GLN A 123 -5.22 13.89 11.46
N ALA A 124 -4.54 13.81 12.59
CA ALA A 124 -3.46 14.75 12.91
C ALA A 124 -2.31 14.63 11.90
N GLN A 125 -1.99 13.42 11.46
CA GLN A 125 -0.96 13.19 10.47
C GLN A 125 -1.35 13.73 9.09
N SER A 126 -2.61 13.59 8.72
CA SER A 126 -3.11 14.06 7.43
C SER A 126 -3.11 15.59 7.31
N ARG A 127 -3.13 16.30 8.44
CA ARG A 127 -3.14 17.77 8.45
C ARG A 127 -1.77 18.42 8.28
N ARG A 128 -0.73 17.63 8.23
CA ARG A 128 0.64 18.13 8.06
C ARG A 128 1.02 18.33 6.60
#